data_bfa1722b3ab3cfa72bdef51d5d38254e
#
_entry.id   bfa1722b3ab3cfa72bdef51d5d38254e
#
_cell.length_a   1.000
_cell.length_b   1.000
_cell.length_c   1.000
_cell.angle_alpha   90.00
_cell.angle_beta   90.00
_cell.angle_gamma   90.00
#
_symmetry.space_group_name_H-M   'P 1'
#
loop_
_entity.id
_entity.type
_entity.pdbx_description
1 polymer ?
#
loop_
_entity_poly.entity_id
_entity_poly.type
_entity_poly.pdbx_seq_one_letter_code
_entity_poly.pdbx_strand_id
1 'polypeptide(L)'
;NELGGKHGIGVLDLVENRFVGMKSRGVYETPGGTILLEAHRGIEQITLDSGAGHLKDSIMPHYAELIYNGFWFSPEREMLQALIDKSQEHVTGTVRVKLYKGSARTVARWSEHSLYSEAHVTFEDDAGAYDQKDAQGFIKLNALRLKLLATRQRRLNEK
;
A
#
# COMPACT_ATOMS: atom_id res chain seq x y z
N ASN A 1 -10.66 20.43 0.65
CA ASN A 1 -11.80 20.33 -0.28
C ASN A 1 -11.83 21.49 -1.27
N GLU A 2 -11.65 22.72 -0.81
CA GLU A 2 -11.63 23.90 -1.70
C GLU A 2 -10.51 23.82 -2.74
N LEU A 3 -9.29 23.56 -2.29
CA LEU A 3 -8.13 23.44 -3.18
C LEU A 3 -8.29 22.27 -4.17
N GLY A 4 -8.70 21.10 -3.68
CA GLY A 4 -8.91 19.93 -4.53
C GLY A 4 -10.03 20.14 -5.53
N GLY A 5 -11.13 20.78 -5.13
CA GLY A 5 -12.25 21.13 -6.00
C GLY A 5 -11.85 22.05 -7.15
N LYS A 6 -11.03 23.07 -6.89
CA LYS A 6 -10.48 23.97 -7.94
C LYS A 6 -9.68 23.22 -9.01
N HIS A 7 -9.09 22.10 -8.68
CA HIS A 7 -8.29 21.27 -9.57
C HIS A 7 -9.02 20.04 -10.11
N GLY A 8 -10.33 19.85 -9.78
CA GLY A 8 -11.13 18.71 -10.20
C GLY A 8 -10.65 17.36 -9.61
N ILE A 9 -10.07 17.39 -8.40
CA ILE A 9 -9.53 16.20 -7.73
C ILE A 9 -10.65 15.47 -6.98
N GLY A 10 -10.57 14.14 -6.94
CA GLY A 10 -11.43 13.30 -6.12
C GLY A 10 -12.81 13.05 -6.69
N VAL A 11 -13.01 13.23 -7.98
CA VAL A 11 -14.23 12.79 -8.68
C VAL A 11 -14.08 11.31 -9.04
N LEU A 12 -15.03 10.50 -8.60
CA LEU A 12 -15.03 9.05 -8.82
C LEU A 12 -16.41 8.62 -9.33
N ASP A 13 -16.45 8.06 -10.55
CA ASP A 13 -17.63 7.40 -11.12
C ASP A 13 -17.41 5.90 -11.12
N LEU A 14 -18.20 5.17 -10.37
CA LEU A 14 -18.03 3.72 -10.23
C LEU A 14 -19.37 2.99 -10.14
N VAL A 15 -19.32 1.70 -10.47
CA VAL A 15 -20.41 0.75 -10.22
C VAL A 15 -20.03 -0.12 -9.03
N GLU A 16 -20.71 0.07 -7.93
CA GLU A 16 -20.46 -0.62 -6.65
C GLU A 16 -21.37 -1.84 -6.47
N ASN A 17 -20.94 -2.77 -5.62
CA ASN A 17 -21.75 -3.90 -5.18
C ASN A 17 -22.44 -3.54 -3.87
N ARG A 18 -23.76 -3.49 -3.87
CA ARG A 18 -24.51 -3.27 -2.64
C ARG A 18 -24.60 -4.53 -1.80
N PHE A 19 -24.65 -4.37 -0.48
CA PHE A 19 -24.75 -5.50 0.46
C PHE A 19 -25.94 -6.43 0.18
N VAL A 20 -27.02 -5.86 -0.35
CA VAL A 20 -28.22 -6.61 -0.75
C VAL A 20 -28.09 -7.37 -2.08
N GLY A 21 -26.91 -7.41 -2.68
CA GLY A 21 -26.61 -8.24 -3.85
C GLY A 21 -26.83 -7.59 -5.21
N MET A 22 -27.26 -6.34 -5.28
CA MET A 22 -27.39 -5.60 -6.55
C MET A 22 -26.21 -4.69 -6.81
N LYS A 23 -26.02 -4.29 -8.07
CA LYS A 23 -25.07 -3.23 -8.46
C LYS A 23 -25.78 -1.88 -8.53
N SER A 24 -25.07 -0.83 -8.10
CA SER A 24 -25.54 0.55 -8.31
C SER A 24 -24.38 1.44 -8.74
N ARG A 25 -24.67 2.44 -9.59
CA ARG A 25 -23.70 3.45 -9.99
C ARG A 25 -23.75 4.61 -9.02
N GLY A 26 -22.57 5.06 -8.58
CA GLY A 26 -22.40 6.27 -7.78
C GLY A 26 -21.37 7.19 -8.40
N VAL A 27 -21.61 8.50 -8.29
CA VAL A 27 -20.60 9.53 -8.58
C VAL A 27 -20.33 10.25 -7.27
N TYR A 28 -19.07 10.21 -6.84
CA TYR A 28 -18.63 10.74 -5.56
C TYR A 28 -17.62 11.86 -5.77
N GLU A 29 -17.64 12.85 -4.88
CA GLU A 29 -16.67 13.94 -4.87
C GLU A 29 -16.02 14.00 -3.47
N THR A 30 -14.75 13.63 -3.40
CA THR A 30 -13.97 13.59 -2.15
C THR A 30 -12.60 14.25 -2.32
N PRO A 31 -12.54 15.53 -2.70
CA PRO A 31 -11.27 16.18 -3.05
C PRO A 31 -10.29 16.21 -1.89
N GLY A 32 -10.73 16.63 -0.69
CA GLY A 32 -9.88 16.66 0.50
C GLY A 32 -9.45 15.26 0.95
N GLY A 33 -10.37 14.30 0.96
CA GLY A 33 -10.08 12.91 1.31
C GLY A 33 -9.04 12.29 0.36
N THR A 34 -9.15 12.55 -0.93
CA THR A 34 -8.18 12.07 -1.93
C THR A 34 -6.78 12.64 -1.71
N ILE A 35 -6.67 13.95 -1.41
CA ILE A 35 -5.38 14.59 -1.14
C ILE A 35 -4.77 14.05 0.16
N LEU A 36 -5.58 13.90 1.21
CA LEU A 36 -5.11 13.36 2.51
C LEU A 36 -4.67 11.90 2.37
N LEU A 37 -5.40 11.08 1.62
CA LEU A 37 -5.03 9.69 1.36
C LEU A 37 -3.69 9.60 0.61
N GLU A 38 -3.51 10.40 -0.42
CA GLU A 38 -2.25 10.47 -1.18
C GLU A 38 -1.07 10.88 -0.27
N ALA A 39 -1.26 11.91 0.57
CA ALA A 39 -0.24 12.38 1.51
C ALA A 39 0.09 11.31 2.56
N HIS A 40 -0.92 10.68 3.15
CA HIS A 40 -0.77 9.64 4.15
C HIS A 40 -0.01 8.43 3.60
N ARG A 41 -0.39 7.93 2.43
CA ARG A 41 0.34 6.85 1.73
C ARG A 41 1.79 7.24 1.44
N GLY A 42 2.06 8.53 1.16
CA GLY A 42 3.41 9.04 0.98
C GLY A 42 4.29 8.87 2.23
N ILE A 43 3.74 9.03 3.43
CA ILE A 43 4.47 8.79 4.68
C ILE A 43 4.57 7.29 4.98
N GLU A 44 3.50 6.52 4.84
CA GLU A 44 3.54 5.07 5.02
C GLU A 44 4.66 4.40 4.22
N GLN A 45 4.88 4.83 2.98
CA GLN A 45 5.92 4.29 2.10
C GLN A 45 7.34 4.42 2.65
N ILE A 46 7.62 5.40 3.52
CA ILE A 46 8.95 5.62 4.08
C ILE A 46 9.06 5.23 5.56
N THR A 47 7.94 4.95 6.23
CA THR A 47 7.92 4.66 7.68
C THR A 47 7.50 3.23 8.02
N LEU A 48 6.78 2.54 7.14
CA LEU A 48 6.42 1.13 7.32
C LEU A 48 7.44 0.23 6.60
N ASP A 49 7.86 -0.83 7.27
CA ASP A 49 8.56 -1.91 6.57
C ASP A 49 7.60 -2.67 5.64
N SER A 50 8.17 -3.46 4.72
CA SER A 50 7.38 -4.15 3.70
C SER A 50 6.37 -5.15 4.28
N GLY A 51 6.73 -5.84 5.37
CA GLY A 51 5.85 -6.82 6.01
C GLY A 51 4.65 -6.16 6.66
N ALA A 52 4.87 -5.09 7.44
CA ALA A 52 3.79 -4.32 8.08
C ALA A 52 2.90 -3.63 7.03
N GLY A 53 3.50 -3.06 5.99
CA GLY A 53 2.76 -2.42 4.89
C GLY A 53 1.85 -3.40 4.15
N HIS A 54 2.37 -4.57 3.78
CA HIS A 54 1.59 -5.62 3.11
C HIS A 54 0.48 -6.19 4.01
N LEU A 55 0.76 -6.41 5.29
CA LEU A 55 -0.26 -6.88 6.23
C LEU A 55 -1.40 -5.87 6.32
N LYS A 56 -1.08 -4.58 6.53
CA LYS A 56 -2.09 -3.52 6.56
C LYS A 56 -2.92 -3.49 5.27
N ASP A 57 -2.27 -3.53 4.11
CA ASP A 57 -2.96 -3.49 2.82
C ASP A 57 -3.87 -4.72 2.61
N SER A 58 -3.48 -5.88 3.11
CA SER A 58 -4.28 -7.11 2.98
C SER A 58 -5.59 -7.07 3.76
N ILE A 59 -5.65 -6.34 4.86
CA ILE A 59 -6.87 -6.23 5.68
C ILE A 59 -7.79 -5.08 5.26
N MET A 60 -7.31 -4.12 4.46
CA MET A 60 -8.08 -2.93 4.08
C MET A 60 -9.39 -3.24 3.36
N PRO A 61 -9.46 -4.20 2.40
CA PRO A 61 -10.72 -4.56 1.78
C PRO A 61 -11.76 -5.09 2.77
N HIS A 62 -11.33 -5.93 3.71
CA HIS A 62 -12.22 -6.46 4.74
C HIS A 62 -12.70 -5.37 5.71
N TYR A 63 -11.80 -4.49 6.14
CA TYR A 63 -12.17 -3.34 6.97
C TYR A 63 -13.19 -2.44 6.26
N ALA A 64 -12.96 -2.14 4.97
CA ALA A 64 -13.89 -1.35 4.17
C ALA A 64 -15.26 -2.02 4.02
N GLU A 65 -15.30 -3.35 3.83
CA GLU A 65 -16.53 -4.13 3.75
C GLU A 65 -17.34 -4.06 5.04
N LEU A 66 -16.71 -4.20 6.20
CA LEU A 66 -17.39 -4.08 7.50
C LEU A 66 -18.04 -2.71 7.67
N ILE A 67 -17.33 -1.64 7.30
CA ILE A 67 -17.87 -0.28 7.37
C ILE A 67 -19.04 -0.10 6.38
N TYR A 68 -18.87 -0.53 5.13
CA TYR A 68 -19.88 -0.43 4.08
C TYR A 68 -21.16 -1.17 4.44
N ASN A 69 -21.03 -2.35 5.05
CA ASN A 69 -22.15 -3.20 5.45
C ASN A 69 -22.79 -2.75 6.79
N GLY A 70 -22.29 -1.69 7.43
CA GLY A 70 -22.86 -1.14 8.67
C GLY A 70 -22.41 -1.82 9.95
N PHE A 71 -21.33 -2.62 9.92
CA PHE A 71 -20.80 -3.34 11.08
C PHE A 71 -19.78 -2.52 11.88
N TRP A 72 -20.05 -1.22 12.06
CA TRP A 72 -19.15 -0.31 12.76
C TRP A 72 -18.81 -0.74 14.19
N PHE A 73 -19.77 -1.32 14.90
CA PHE A 73 -19.63 -1.75 16.29
C PHE A 73 -19.31 -3.27 16.45
N SER A 74 -18.93 -3.93 15.38
CA SER A 74 -18.60 -5.35 15.44
C SER A 74 -17.21 -5.60 16.05
N PRO A 75 -17.01 -6.69 16.80
CA PRO A 75 -15.73 -7.04 17.38
C PRO A 75 -14.60 -7.16 16.37
N GLU A 76 -14.89 -7.72 15.19
CA GLU A 76 -13.89 -7.85 14.11
C GLU A 76 -13.43 -6.49 13.57
N ARG A 77 -14.33 -5.49 13.45
CA ARG A 77 -13.93 -4.13 13.07
C ARG A 77 -13.02 -3.52 14.13
N GLU A 78 -13.31 -3.73 15.41
CA GLU A 78 -12.49 -3.24 16.52
C GLU A 78 -11.10 -3.88 16.54
N MET A 79 -11.00 -5.19 16.30
CA MET A 79 -9.73 -5.90 16.18
C MET A 79 -8.89 -5.37 15.00
N LEU A 80 -9.50 -5.16 13.83
CA LEU A 80 -8.82 -4.59 12.67
C LEU A 80 -8.38 -3.15 12.93
N GLN A 81 -9.20 -2.35 13.64
CA GLN A 81 -8.83 -1.00 14.03
C GLN A 81 -7.58 -0.99 14.92
N ALA A 82 -7.53 -1.86 15.92
CA ALA A 82 -6.37 -1.98 16.81
C ALA A 82 -5.09 -2.34 16.03
N LEU A 83 -5.19 -3.21 15.01
CA LEU A 83 -4.07 -3.52 14.13
C LEU A 83 -3.66 -2.30 13.30
N ILE A 84 -4.62 -1.59 12.72
CA ILE A 84 -4.36 -0.36 11.95
C ILE A 84 -3.69 0.67 12.84
N ASP A 85 -4.24 0.96 14.02
CA ASP A 85 -3.69 1.95 14.96
C ASP A 85 -2.26 1.60 15.34
N LYS A 86 -1.98 0.32 15.62
CA LYS A 86 -0.62 -0.15 15.91
C LYS A 86 0.34 0.11 14.74
N SER A 87 -0.10 -0.09 13.51
CA SER A 87 0.72 0.16 12.32
C SER A 87 1.04 1.65 12.12
N GLN A 88 0.23 2.56 12.68
CA GLN A 88 0.34 4.01 12.47
C GLN A 88 1.18 4.75 13.51
N GLU A 89 1.68 4.09 14.55
CA GLU A 89 2.41 4.73 15.66
C GLU A 89 3.60 5.61 15.19
N HIS A 90 4.26 5.23 14.12
CA HIS A 90 5.39 5.96 13.55
C HIS A 90 5.11 6.60 12.19
N VAL A 91 3.85 6.55 11.73
CA VAL A 91 3.44 7.14 10.46
C VAL A 91 3.14 8.63 10.65
N THR A 92 4.19 9.41 10.76
CA THR A 92 4.13 10.86 10.89
C THR A 92 5.22 11.53 10.06
N GLY A 93 4.96 12.74 9.56
CA GLY A 93 5.93 13.46 8.74
C GLY A 93 5.30 14.56 7.90
N THR A 94 6.08 15.08 6.95
CA THR A 94 5.66 16.14 6.04
C THR A 94 5.66 15.64 4.60
N VAL A 95 4.59 15.93 3.88
CA VAL A 95 4.43 15.58 2.47
C VAL A 95 4.13 16.84 1.65
N ARG A 96 4.79 16.98 0.50
CA ARG A 96 4.41 17.97 -0.51
C ARG A 96 3.62 17.27 -1.61
N VAL A 97 2.37 17.65 -1.76
CA VAL A 97 1.47 17.13 -2.79
C VAL A 97 1.27 18.19 -3.86
N LYS A 98 1.52 17.84 -5.12
CA LYS A 98 1.25 18.68 -6.28
C LYS A 98 -0.16 18.38 -6.79
N LEU A 99 -0.99 19.44 -6.88
CA LEU A 99 -2.36 19.38 -7.39
C LEU A 99 -2.39 19.96 -8.81
N TYR A 100 -2.91 19.19 -9.77
CA TYR A 100 -3.00 19.66 -11.15
C TYR A 100 -3.99 18.85 -11.98
N LYS A 101 -5.00 19.50 -12.54
CA LYS A 101 -5.95 18.93 -13.52
C LYS A 101 -6.45 17.51 -13.16
N GLY A 102 -7.11 17.38 -12.03
CA GLY A 102 -7.67 16.11 -11.54
C GLY A 102 -6.66 15.18 -10.85
N SER A 103 -5.38 15.54 -10.81
CA SER A 103 -4.32 14.74 -10.22
C SER A 103 -3.81 15.33 -8.91
N ALA A 104 -3.70 14.50 -7.88
CA ALA A 104 -2.96 14.75 -6.66
C ALA A 104 -1.77 13.79 -6.63
N ARG A 105 -0.54 14.30 -6.54
CA ARG A 105 0.68 13.48 -6.58
C ARG A 105 1.68 13.93 -5.55
N THR A 106 2.17 13.01 -4.72
CA THR A 106 3.29 13.24 -3.82
C THR A 106 4.57 13.53 -4.60
N VAL A 107 5.21 14.66 -4.30
CA VAL A 107 6.45 15.11 -4.95
C VAL A 107 7.64 15.23 -3.99
N ALA A 108 7.38 15.28 -2.69
CA ALA A 108 8.40 15.19 -1.64
C ALA A 108 7.79 14.64 -0.36
N ARG A 109 8.60 13.97 0.44
CA ARG A 109 8.20 13.41 1.74
C ARG A 109 9.39 13.43 2.70
N TRP A 110 9.10 13.63 3.97
CA TRP A 110 10.08 13.63 5.04
C TRP A 110 9.46 13.11 6.34
N SER A 111 10.22 12.31 7.08
CA SER A 111 9.85 11.80 8.41
C SER A 111 11.10 11.51 9.23
N GLU A 112 11.05 11.79 10.53
CA GLU A 112 12.09 11.36 11.49
C GLU A 112 12.12 9.84 11.67
N HIS A 113 10.99 9.17 11.38
CA HIS A 113 10.85 7.72 11.44
C HIS A 113 11.10 7.03 10.08
N SER A 114 11.73 7.73 9.13
CA SER A 114 12.00 7.16 7.80
C SER A 114 12.93 5.96 7.88
N LEU A 115 12.52 4.86 7.26
CA LEU A 115 13.34 3.67 7.02
C LEU A 115 14.17 3.79 5.73
N TYR A 116 13.91 4.82 4.91
CA TYR A 116 14.70 5.09 3.72
C TYR A 116 16.08 5.65 4.13
N SER A 117 17.13 4.99 3.69
CA SER A 117 18.51 5.39 3.93
C SER A 117 19.30 5.30 2.64
N GLU A 118 19.85 6.42 2.18
CA GLU A 118 20.68 6.47 0.98
C GLU A 118 21.90 5.55 1.09
N ALA A 119 22.46 5.39 2.30
CA ALA A 119 23.59 4.50 2.55
C ALA A 119 23.27 3.01 2.34
N HIS A 120 21.98 2.61 2.42
CA HIS A 120 21.54 1.22 2.26
C HIS A 120 20.99 0.90 0.88
N VAL A 121 20.68 1.90 0.05
CA VAL A 121 20.00 1.72 -1.25
C VAL A 121 20.91 1.98 -2.45
N THR A 122 22.22 2.12 -2.24
CA THR A 122 23.18 2.29 -3.34
C THR A 122 23.35 0.99 -4.12
N PHE A 123 23.46 1.10 -5.45
CA PHE A 123 23.85 0.02 -6.35
C PHE A 123 25.36 0.00 -6.65
N GLU A 124 26.13 0.90 -6.03
CA GLU A 124 27.58 0.98 -6.19
C GLU A 124 28.27 0.01 -5.22
N ASP A 125 29.31 -0.67 -5.70
CA ASP A 125 29.98 -1.77 -4.96
C ASP A 125 30.69 -1.32 -3.66
N ASP A 126 30.98 -0.02 -3.51
CA ASP A 126 31.88 0.48 -2.44
C ASP A 126 31.16 1.02 -1.21
N ALA A 127 29.83 1.20 -1.25
CA ALA A 127 29.10 1.93 -0.21
C ALA A 127 27.97 1.11 0.42
N GLY A 128 27.85 -0.16 0.09
CA GLY A 128 26.73 -0.99 0.51
C GLY A 128 26.79 -1.36 1.99
N ALA A 129 25.70 -1.17 2.70
CA ALA A 129 25.51 -1.70 4.05
C ALA A 129 25.34 -3.23 4.06
N TYR A 130 25.34 -3.89 2.89
CA TYR A 130 25.32 -5.34 2.74
C TYR A 130 26.20 -5.79 1.56
N ASP A 131 26.71 -7.03 1.60
CA ASP A 131 27.44 -7.61 0.47
C ASP A 131 26.46 -8.05 -0.62
N GLN A 132 26.56 -7.47 -1.82
CA GLN A 132 25.71 -7.80 -2.96
C GLN A 132 25.83 -9.28 -3.39
N LYS A 133 26.95 -9.96 -3.06
CA LYS A 133 27.12 -11.40 -3.29
C LYS A 133 26.07 -12.24 -2.54
N ASP A 134 25.60 -11.77 -1.39
CA ASP A 134 24.55 -12.44 -0.62
C ASP A 134 23.23 -12.50 -1.39
N ALA A 135 22.95 -11.52 -2.23
CA ALA A 135 21.76 -11.51 -3.09
C ALA A 135 21.74 -12.72 -4.04
N GLN A 136 22.90 -13.17 -4.56
CA GLN A 136 22.98 -14.35 -5.42
C GLN A 136 22.55 -15.61 -4.66
N GLY A 137 22.99 -15.79 -3.44
CA GLY A 137 22.60 -16.91 -2.57
C GLY A 137 21.11 -16.89 -2.27
N PHE A 138 20.60 -15.74 -1.86
CA PHE A 138 19.18 -15.52 -1.60
C PHE A 138 18.31 -15.87 -2.80
N ILE A 139 18.64 -15.36 -4.00
CA ILE A 139 17.89 -15.64 -5.25
C ILE A 139 17.92 -17.14 -5.57
N LYS A 140 19.07 -17.80 -5.43
CA LYS A 140 19.18 -19.26 -5.70
C LYS A 140 18.27 -20.07 -4.77
N LEU A 141 18.22 -19.76 -3.48
CA LEU A 141 17.38 -20.44 -2.50
C LEU A 141 15.89 -20.19 -2.77
N ASN A 142 15.51 -18.94 -3.02
CA ASN A 142 14.12 -18.60 -3.35
C ASN A 142 13.64 -19.25 -4.66
N ALA A 143 14.53 -19.41 -5.65
CA ALA A 143 14.21 -20.07 -6.91
C ALA A 143 14.08 -21.60 -6.77
N LEU A 144 14.52 -22.21 -5.68
CA LEU A 144 14.56 -23.68 -5.52
C LEU A 144 13.19 -24.32 -5.67
N ARG A 145 12.14 -23.76 -5.03
CA ARG A 145 10.77 -24.25 -5.16
C ARG A 145 10.27 -24.28 -6.60
N LEU A 146 10.61 -23.24 -7.38
CA LEU A 146 10.20 -23.14 -8.80
C LEU A 146 10.96 -24.16 -9.66
N LYS A 147 12.23 -24.43 -9.36
CA LYS A 147 13.01 -25.47 -10.03
C LYS A 147 12.41 -26.86 -9.77
N LEU A 148 11.99 -27.15 -8.54
CA LEU A 148 11.33 -28.40 -8.20
C LEU A 148 10.00 -28.56 -8.94
N LEU A 149 9.20 -27.51 -9.02
CA LEU A 149 7.94 -27.51 -9.79
C LEU A 149 8.20 -27.74 -11.28
N ALA A 150 9.17 -27.06 -11.88
CA ALA A 150 9.53 -27.22 -13.28
C ALA A 150 10.03 -28.64 -13.58
N THR A 151 10.83 -29.23 -12.68
CA THR A 151 11.29 -30.62 -12.82
C THR A 151 10.13 -31.61 -12.79
N ARG A 152 9.18 -31.41 -11.86
CA ARG A 152 7.97 -32.23 -11.82
C ARG A 152 7.18 -32.13 -13.12
N GLN A 153 6.97 -30.93 -13.64
CA GLN A 153 6.20 -30.69 -14.87
C GLN A 153 6.84 -31.37 -16.07
N ARG A 154 8.18 -31.33 -16.21
CA ARG A 154 8.90 -32.04 -17.27
C ARG A 154 8.66 -33.55 -17.22
N ARG A 155 8.79 -34.14 -16.03
CA ARG A 155 8.54 -35.62 -15.86
C ARG A 155 7.12 -36.01 -16.21
N LEU A 156 6.13 -35.13 -16.02
CA LEU A 156 4.73 -35.41 -16.37
C LEU A 156 4.49 -35.30 -17.88
N ASN A 157 5.21 -34.43 -18.58
CA ASN A 157 5.08 -34.24 -20.02
C ASN A 157 5.86 -35.31 -20.84
N GLU A 158 6.80 -36.02 -20.21
CA GLU A 158 7.59 -37.09 -20.83
C GLU A 158 6.92 -38.47 -20.73
N LYS A 159 5.77 -38.55 -20.05
CA LYS A 159 4.90 -39.76 -19.98
C LYS A 159 3.73 -39.67 -20.93
#